data_eee32bfa234feb5ccf9047328b9874b1
#
_entry.id   eee32bfa234feb5ccf9047328b9874b1
#
_cell.length_a   1.000
_cell.length_b   1.000
_cell.length_c   1.000
_cell.angle_alpha   90.00
_cell.angle_beta   90.00
_cell.angle_gamma   90.00
#
_symmetry.space_group_name_H-M   'P 1'
#
loop_
_entity.id
_entity.type
_entity.pdbx_description
1 polymer ?
#
loop_
_entity_poly.entity_id
_entity_poly.type
_entity_poly.pdbx_seq_one_letter_code
_entity_poly.pdbx_strand_id
1 'polypeptide(L)'
;MRRAEILPKAIRRFRVTTDSRKTKASPNLIHRDFTSAHPNDLWLSDITYIPTRQGWLYLAAVLDAYSRALVGWAMSRTLDTKLAMDALNMAIAHRGPPVTLHSDQGSTYATGSYRDIVNRYGIRQSMSRKGDCWDNAPMESFFHTLKTELVMHCDYKTRDDARVSLFDYMEVFYNRQRRHSSISYEAPLPFEAMKSPGKVSTIRG
;
A
#
# COMPACT_ATOMS: atom_id res chain seq x y z
N MET A 1 -51.38 4.43 11.93
CA MET A 1 -49.96 4.76 11.68
C MET A 1 -49.12 3.57 12.14
N ARG A 2 -48.54 2.76 11.22
CA ARG A 2 -47.66 1.64 11.57
C ARG A 2 -46.24 2.20 11.78
N ARG A 3 -45.68 2.00 13.00
CA ARG A 3 -44.26 2.33 13.28
C ARG A 3 -43.38 1.43 12.43
N ALA A 4 -42.51 2.04 11.61
CA ALA A 4 -41.44 1.32 10.90
C ALA A 4 -40.44 0.83 11.93
N GLU A 5 -40.30 -0.49 12.10
CA GLU A 5 -39.23 -1.11 12.88
C GLU A 5 -37.93 -0.96 12.12
N ILE A 6 -37.04 -0.13 12.60
CA ILE A 6 -35.67 0.00 12.09
C ILE A 6 -34.88 -1.17 12.68
N LEU A 7 -34.71 -2.20 11.85
CA LEU A 7 -33.79 -3.30 12.20
C LEU A 7 -32.33 -2.83 12.08
N PRO A 8 -31.49 -3.07 13.09
CA PRO A 8 -30.10 -2.72 13.00
C PRO A 8 -29.42 -3.52 11.88
N LYS A 9 -28.67 -2.82 11.01
CA LYS A 9 -27.83 -3.47 9.99
C LYS A 9 -26.91 -4.47 10.69
N ALA A 10 -26.96 -5.73 10.26
CA ALA A 10 -26.12 -6.79 10.79
C ALA A 10 -24.64 -6.36 10.78
N ILE A 11 -24.02 -6.39 11.96
CA ILE A 11 -22.58 -6.17 12.12
C ILE A 11 -21.88 -7.26 11.28
N ARG A 12 -21.18 -6.85 10.22
CA ARG A 12 -20.34 -7.79 9.43
C ARG A 12 -19.32 -8.40 10.39
N ARG A 13 -19.46 -9.69 10.67
CA ARG A 13 -18.43 -10.45 11.40
C ARG A 13 -17.11 -10.37 10.62
N PHE A 14 -16.10 -9.80 11.24
CA PHE A 14 -14.74 -9.82 10.74
C PHE A 14 -14.31 -11.29 10.59
N ARG A 15 -14.11 -11.75 9.36
CA ARG A 15 -13.54 -13.06 9.10
C ARG A 15 -12.02 -12.90 9.22
N VAL A 16 -11.44 -13.48 10.26
CA VAL A 16 -9.97 -13.62 10.37
C VAL A 16 -9.54 -14.53 9.21
N THR A 17 -8.90 -13.95 8.21
CA THR A 17 -8.54 -14.62 6.95
C THR A 17 -7.19 -15.31 7.02
N THR A 18 -6.43 -15.18 8.14
CA THR A 18 -5.05 -15.68 8.22
C THR A 18 -4.71 -16.23 9.61
N ASP A 19 -4.16 -17.44 9.63
CA ASP A 19 -3.62 -18.07 10.84
C ASP A 19 -2.14 -17.71 11.01
N SER A 20 -1.86 -16.65 11.77
CA SER A 20 -0.50 -16.15 12.04
C SER A 20 0.20 -16.86 13.22
N ARG A 21 -0.38 -17.95 13.75
CA ARG A 21 0.10 -18.60 14.99
C ARG A 21 1.47 -19.27 14.87
N LYS A 22 1.99 -19.48 13.65
CA LYS A 22 3.25 -20.20 13.41
C LYS A 22 4.46 -19.35 13.03
N THR A 23 4.31 -18.06 12.84
CA THR A 23 5.40 -17.21 12.37
C THR A 23 5.65 -16.06 13.36
N LYS A 24 6.90 -15.92 13.82
CA LYS A 24 7.28 -14.83 14.74
C LYS A 24 7.21 -13.50 13.99
N ALA A 25 6.29 -12.61 14.37
CA ALA A 25 6.21 -11.27 13.80
C ALA A 25 7.46 -10.46 14.13
N SER A 26 7.87 -9.58 13.21
CA SER A 26 8.91 -8.58 13.49
C SER A 26 8.38 -7.53 14.48
N PRO A 27 9.25 -6.90 15.30
CA PRO A 27 8.82 -5.86 16.23
C PRO A 27 8.28 -4.64 15.49
N ASN A 28 7.40 -3.86 16.14
CA ASN A 28 7.02 -2.55 15.65
C ASN A 28 8.15 -1.56 15.96
N LEU A 29 8.84 -1.08 14.92
CA LEU A 29 9.98 -0.17 15.04
C LEU A 29 9.58 1.29 14.88
N ILE A 30 8.41 1.57 14.29
CA ILE A 30 8.00 2.94 13.93
C ILE A 30 7.09 3.59 14.97
N HIS A 31 6.42 2.80 15.84
CA HIS A 31 5.57 3.30 16.92
C HIS A 31 4.57 4.39 16.49
N ARG A 32 3.99 4.26 15.28
CA ARG A 32 3.08 5.24 14.64
C ARG A 32 3.76 6.56 14.23
N ASP A 33 5.06 6.65 14.28
CA ASP A 33 5.79 7.75 13.67
C ASP A 33 6.00 7.43 12.19
N PHE A 34 5.17 8.03 11.34
CA PHE A 34 5.22 7.89 9.88
C PHE A 34 5.96 9.07 9.23
N THR A 35 6.69 9.85 10.02
CA THR A 35 7.53 10.92 9.49
C THR A 35 8.78 10.34 8.84
N SER A 36 9.22 10.94 7.76
CA SER A 36 10.42 10.55 7.03
C SER A 36 11.12 11.81 6.53
N ALA A 37 12.43 11.89 6.71
CA ALA A 37 13.21 13.05 6.30
C ALA A 37 13.60 12.98 4.81
N HIS A 38 13.75 11.78 4.28
CA HIS A 38 14.20 11.55 2.91
C HIS A 38 13.37 10.46 2.22
N PRO A 39 13.31 10.46 0.88
CA PRO A 39 12.77 9.32 0.12
C PRO A 39 13.51 8.03 0.49
N ASN A 40 12.78 6.94 0.54
CA ASN A 40 13.24 5.59 0.86
C ASN A 40 13.73 5.37 2.31
N ASP A 41 13.54 6.30 3.24
CA ASP A 41 13.80 6.05 4.67
C ASP A 41 12.79 5.05 5.24
N LEU A 42 11.50 5.23 4.92
CA LEU A 42 10.40 4.38 5.39
C LEU A 42 9.42 4.09 4.27
N TRP A 43 9.25 2.82 3.96
CA TRP A 43 8.15 2.35 3.14
C TRP A 43 7.09 1.64 3.97
N LEU A 44 5.83 1.81 3.55
CA LEU A 44 4.65 1.19 4.15
C LEU A 44 4.04 0.25 3.12
N SER A 45 3.66 -0.95 3.52
CA SER A 45 3.06 -1.93 2.61
C SER A 45 1.80 -2.53 3.20
N ASP A 46 0.83 -2.77 2.34
CA ASP A 46 -0.42 -3.43 2.72
C ASP A 46 -1.13 -4.00 1.47
N ILE A 47 -2.13 -4.85 1.70
CA ILE A 47 -2.91 -5.50 0.65
C ILE A 47 -4.38 -5.18 0.84
N THR A 48 -5.02 -4.78 -0.25
CA THR A 48 -6.48 -4.64 -0.31
C THR A 48 -7.10 -5.53 -1.38
N TYR A 49 -8.42 -5.59 -1.40
CA TYR A 49 -9.19 -6.32 -2.42
C TYR A 49 -10.17 -5.41 -3.11
N ILE A 50 -10.32 -5.62 -4.41
CA ILE A 50 -11.16 -4.87 -5.34
C ILE A 50 -12.25 -5.82 -5.88
N PRO A 51 -13.53 -5.47 -5.77
CA PRO A 51 -14.61 -6.31 -6.29
C PRO A 51 -14.65 -6.24 -7.83
N THR A 52 -14.83 -7.40 -8.47
CA THR A 52 -15.17 -7.51 -9.88
C THR A 52 -16.26 -8.54 -10.05
N ARG A 53 -16.95 -8.56 -11.20
CA ARG A 53 -17.96 -9.60 -11.49
C ARG A 53 -17.34 -11.00 -11.65
N GLN A 54 -16.01 -11.08 -11.87
CA GLN A 54 -15.25 -12.33 -11.88
C GLN A 54 -14.70 -12.76 -10.50
N GLY A 55 -15.08 -12.04 -9.41
CA GLY A 55 -14.57 -12.23 -8.07
C GLY A 55 -13.49 -11.20 -7.70
N TRP A 56 -12.79 -11.43 -6.59
CA TRP A 56 -11.81 -10.48 -6.06
C TRP A 56 -10.57 -10.35 -6.95
N LEU A 57 -10.09 -9.11 -7.09
CA LEU A 57 -8.74 -8.77 -7.49
C LEU A 57 -8.01 -8.24 -6.26
N TYR A 58 -6.88 -8.82 -5.89
CA TYR A 58 -6.04 -8.36 -4.78
C TYR A 58 -4.99 -7.40 -5.29
N LEU A 59 -4.79 -6.31 -4.57
CA LEU A 59 -3.80 -5.28 -4.85
C LEU A 59 -2.86 -5.17 -3.63
N ALA A 60 -1.58 -5.51 -3.80
CA ALA A 60 -0.52 -5.12 -2.88
C ALA A 60 0.06 -3.79 -3.33
N ALA A 61 0.34 -2.91 -2.38
CA ALA A 61 0.92 -1.61 -2.64
C ALA A 61 2.04 -1.30 -1.65
N VAL A 62 3.04 -0.55 -2.11
CA VAL A 62 4.15 -0.02 -1.31
C VAL A 62 4.16 1.49 -1.47
N LEU A 63 4.07 2.20 -0.35
CA LEU A 63 3.99 3.65 -0.25
C LEU A 63 5.25 4.20 0.42
N ASP A 64 5.87 5.21 -0.15
CA ASP A 64 6.93 5.97 0.50
C ASP A 64 6.32 6.97 1.51
N ALA A 65 6.75 6.90 2.76
CA ALA A 65 6.21 7.75 3.82
C ALA A 65 6.57 9.23 3.64
N TYR A 66 7.72 9.54 3.01
CA TYR A 66 8.19 10.89 2.77
C TYR A 66 7.28 11.65 1.82
N SER A 67 7.03 11.08 0.65
CA SER A 67 6.32 11.75 -0.44
C SER A 67 4.88 11.31 -0.61
N ARG A 68 4.48 10.23 0.05
CA ARG A 68 3.21 9.55 -0.21
C ARG A 68 3.16 8.88 -1.60
N ALA A 69 4.27 8.79 -2.31
CA ALA A 69 4.32 8.13 -3.61
C ALA A 69 4.10 6.62 -3.48
N LEU A 70 3.30 6.08 -4.40
CA LEU A 70 3.27 4.63 -4.62
C LEU A 70 4.52 4.26 -5.39
N VAL A 71 5.42 3.54 -4.76
CA VAL A 71 6.73 3.17 -5.29
C VAL A 71 6.75 1.77 -5.89
N GLY A 72 5.77 0.94 -5.52
CA GLY A 72 5.58 -0.39 -6.10
C GLY A 72 4.17 -0.92 -5.81
N TRP A 73 3.69 -1.76 -6.71
CA TRP A 73 2.41 -2.43 -6.59
C TRP A 73 2.38 -3.72 -7.41
N ALA A 74 1.46 -4.61 -7.05
CA ALA A 74 1.18 -5.82 -7.81
C ALA A 74 -0.29 -6.19 -7.67
N MET A 75 -0.84 -6.88 -8.68
CA MET A 75 -2.23 -7.32 -8.67
C MET A 75 -2.34 -8.80 -9.01
N SER A 76 -3.14 -9.54 -8.21
CA SER A 76 -3.35 -10.98 -8.39
C SER A 76 -4.81 -11.36 -8.15
N ARG A 77 -5.21 -12.50 -8.71
CA ARG A 77 -6.48 -13.18 -8.39
C ARG A 77 -6.44 -13.94 -7.07
N THR A 78 -5.26 -14.14 -6.52
CA THR A 78 -5.01 -14.88 -5.26
C THR A 78 -4.31 -14.00 -4.24
N LEU A 79 -4.67 -14.16 -2.98
CA LEU A 79 -3.98 -13.54 -1.85
C LEU A 79 -2.90 -14.51 -1.37
N ASP A 80 -1.67 -14.29 -1.82
CA ASP A 80 -0.52 -15.11 -1.48
C ASP A 80 0.73 -14.26 -1.22
N THR A 81 1.80 -14.89 -0.75
CA THR A 81 3.08 -14.22 -0.49
C THR A 81 3.70 -13.62 -1.75
N LYS A 82 3.49 -14.28 -2.90
CA LYS A 82 4.04 -13.81 -4.18
C LYS A 82 3.53 -12.41 -4.53
N LEU A 83 2.27 -12.12 -4.25
CA LEU A 83 1.67 -10.80 -4.50
C LEU A 83 2.44 -9.68 -3.76
N ALA A 84 2.73 -9.86 -2.48
CA ALA A 84 3.49 -8.87 -1.70
C ALA A 84 4.96 -8.79 -2.16
N MET A 85 5.56 -9.95 -2.52
CA MET A 85 6.92 -10.00 -3.04
C MET A 85 7.03 -9.26 -4.38
N ASP A 86 6.08 -9.43 -5.29
CA ASP A 86 6.07 -8.77 -6.60
C ASP A 86 5.97 -7.24 -6.43
N ALA A 87 5.11 -6.74 -5.51
CA ALA A 87 5.01 -5.32 -5.20
C ALA A 87 6.33 -4.75 -4.62
N LEU A 88 6.94 -5.46 -3.68
CA LEU A 88 8.22 -5.06 -3.09
C LEU A 88 9.36 -5.08 -4.12
N ASN A 89 9.44 -6.12 -4.94
CA ASN A 89 10.47 -6.23 -5.99
C ASN A 89 10.33 -5.12 -7.03
N MET A 90 9.10 -4.74 -7.43
CA MET A 90 8.86 -3.59 -8.30
C MET A 90 9.40 -2.30 -7.67
N ALA A 91 9.09 -2.06 -6.39
CA ALA A 91 9.55 -0.88 -5.67
C ALA A 91 11.09 -0.81 -5.62
N ILE A 92 11.74 -1.93 -5.25
CA ILE A 92 13.21 -2.02 -5.16
C ILE A 92 13.86 -1.82 -6.52
N ALA A 93 13.29 -2.38 -7.59
CA ALA A 93 13.82 -2.23 -8.93
C ALA A 93 13.81 -0.77 -9.43
N HIS A 94 12.79 0.01 -9.02
CA HIS A 94 12.64 1.40 -9.43
C HIS A 94 13.43 2.39 -8.57
N ARG A 95 13.59 2.11 -7.27
CA ARG A 95 14.07 3.08 -6.28
C ARG A 95 15.28 2.64 -5.46
N GLY A 96 15.68 1.38 -5.56
CA GLY A 96 16.57 0.74 -4.59
C GLY A 96 15.82 0.39 -3.30
N PRO A 97 16.48 -0.29 -2.36
CA PRO A 97 15.83 -0.74 -1.12
C PRO A 97 15.59 0.42 -0.14
N PRO A 98 14.53 0.36 0.68
CA PRO A 98 14.32 1.31 1.76
C PRO A 98 15.19 0.98 2.98
N VAL A 99 15.36 1.93 3.88
CA VAL A 99 15.97 1.67 5.19
C VAL A 99 15.05 0.81 6.06
N THR A 100 13.77 1.16 6.10
CA THR A 100 12.76 0.44 6.89
C THR A 100 11.53 0.15 6.02
N LEU A 101 11.00 -1.07 6.14
CA LEU A 101 9.74 -1.49 5.53
C LEU A 101 8.76 -1.90 6.62
N HIS A 102 7.64 -1.23 6.70
CA HIS A 102 6.57 -1.51 7.66
C HIS A 102 5.36 -2.12 6.97
N SER A 103 4.75 -3.11 7.62
CA SER A 103 3.50 -3.75 7.17
C SER A 103 2.61 -4.14 8.35
N ASP A 104 1.41 -4.59 8.06
CA ASP A 104 0.60 -5.30 9.05
C ASP A 104 1.23 -6.66 9.44
N GLN A 105 0.64 -7.34 10.45
CA GLN A 105 1.05 -8.70 10.84
C GLN A 105 0.41 -9.78 9.95
N GLY A 106 0.05 -9.47 8.71
CA GLY A 106 -0.47 -10.44 7.77
C GLY A 106 0.51 -11.61 7.55
N SER A 107 -0.02 -12.83 7.46
CA SER A 107 0.82 -14.03 7.22
C SER A 107 1.67 -13.90 5.96
N THR A 108 1.21 -13.15 4.99
CA THR A 108 1.90 -12.85 3.72
C THR A 108 3.29 -12.23 3.95
N TYR A 109 3.40 -11.29 4.89
CA TYR A 109 4.64 -10.57 5.23
C TYR A 109 5.55 -11.33 6.22
N ALA A 110 5.02 -12.33 6.89
CA ALA A 110 5.75 -13.10 7.89
C ALA A 110 6.40 -14.38 7.34
N THR A 111 6.22 -14.70 6.04
CA THR A 111 6.79 -15.91 5.41
C THR A 111 8.31 -15.83 5.27
N GLY A 112 8.97 -17.00 5.24
CA GLY A 112 10.40 -17.10 5.02
C GLY A 112 10.82 -16.42 3.70
N SER A 113 10.12 -16.73 2.60
CA SER A 113 10.45 -16.16 1.28
C SER A 113 10.36 -14.63 1.21
N TYR A 114 9.39 -14.01 1.90
CA TYR A 114 9.31 -12.55 1.99
C TYR A 114 10.49 -11.98 2.81
N ARG A 115 10.81 -12.62 3.95
CA ARG A 115 11.95 -12.23 4.79
C ARG A 115 13.29 -12.39 4.08
N ASP A 116 13.43 -13.40 3.22
CA ASP A 116 14.65 -13.60 2.43
C ASP A 116 14.93 -12.39 1.51
N ILE A 117 13.89 -11.79 0.92
CA ILE A 117 14.04 -10.55 0.15
C ILE A 117 14.47 -9.41 1.09
N VAL A 118 13.74 -9.20 2.18
CA VAL A 118 14.02 -8.13 3.15
C VAL A 118 15.47 -8.22 3.66
N ASN A 119 15.92 -9.43 4.04
CA ASN A 119 17.27 -9.68 4.53
C ASN A 119 18.33 -9.49 3.44
N ARG A 120 18.06 -9.98 2.21
CA ARG A 120 18.99 -9.84 1.07
C ARG A 120 19.35 -8.38 0.79
N TYR A 121 18.40 -7.48 0.92
CA TYR A 121 18.60 -6.06 0.70
C TYR A 121 18.94 -5.27 1.96
N GLY A 122 19.13 -5.93 3.11
CA GLY A 122 19.45 -5.26 4.39
C GLY A 122 18.34 -4.35 4.92
N ILE A 123 17.09 -4.58 4.54
CA ILE A 123 15.94 -3.78 4.95
C ILE A 123 15.54 -4.13 6.38
N ARG A 124 15.29 -3.12 7.22
CA ARG A 124 14.74 -3.33 8.56
C ARG A 124 13.23 -3.56 8.47
N GLN A 125 12.81 -4.80 8.76
CA GLN A 125 11.38 -5.13 8.79
C GLN A 125 10.73 -4.68 10.09
N SER A 126 9.65 -3.91 9.98
CA SER A 126 8.76 -3.50 11.06
C SER A 126 7.35 -4.02 10.81
N MET A 127 6.64 -4.44 11.84
CA MET A 127 5.25 -4.90 11.70
C MET A 127 4.35 -4.25 12.74
N SER A 128 3.11 -3.95 12.37
CA SER A 128 2.06 -3.45 13.26
C SER A 128 1.84 -4.38 14.45
N ARG A 129 1.31 -3.88 15.54
CA ARG A 129 0.81 -4.71 16.62
C ARG A 129 -0.43 -5.48 16.19
N LYS A 130 -0.64 -6.64 16.75
CA LYS A 130 -1.78 -7.48 16.38
C LYS A 130 -3.11 -6.79 16.71
N GLY A 131 -3.94 -6.61 15.68
CA GLY A 131 -5.28 -6.03 15.83
C GLY A 131 -5.29 -4.51 15.99
N ASP A 132 -4.17 -3.84 15.82
CA ASP A 132 -4.04 -2.38 15.90
C ASP A 132 -3.93 -1.78 14.51
N CYS A 133 -5.08 -1.37 13.96
CA CYS A 133 -5.17 -0.81 12.61
C CYS A 133 -4.43 0.55 12.49
N TRP A 134 -4.35 1.34 13.54
CA TRP A 134 -3.67 2.62 13.55
C TRP A 134 -2.17 2.54 13.29
N ASP A 135 -1.59 1.35 13.43
CA ASP A 135 -0.17 1.14 13.21
C ASP A 135 0.22 1.16 11.72
N ASN A 136 -0.77 1.18 10.77
CA ASN A 136 -0.53 1.33 9.33
C ASN A 136 -1.44 2.41 8.69
N ALA A 137 -1.76 3.45 9.45
CA ALA A 137 -2.72 4.49 9.06
C ALA A 137 -2.50 5.13 7.67
N PRO A 138 -1.27 5.39 7.18
CA PRO A 138 -1.10 5.95 5.84
C PRO A 138 -1.54 5.01 4.72
N MET A 139 -1.34 3.69 4.87
CA MET A 139 -1.82 2.71 3.89
C MET A 139 -3.35 2.58 3.93
N GLU A 140 -3.94 2.59 5.13
CA GLU A 140 -5.40 2.63 5.28
C GLU A 140 -6.00 3.87 4.61
N SER A 141 -5.38 5.03 4.80
CA SER A 141 -5.78 6.29 4.17
C SER A 141 -5.67 6.21 2.64
N PHE A 142 -4.58 5.64 2.12
CA PHE A 142 -4.43 5.43 0.69
C PHE A 142 -5.53 4.52 0.12
N PHE A 143 -5.76 3.36 0.73
CA PHE A 143 -6.79 2.43 0.25
C PHE A 143 -8.21 2.97 0.42
N HIS A 144 -8.46 3.74 1.47
CA HIS A 144 -9.75 4.45 1.60
C HIS A 144 -9.95 5.41 0.43
N THR A 145 -8.94 6.22 0.13
CA THR A 145 -8.94 7.19 -0.97
C THR A 145 -9.15 6.48 -2.32
N LEU A 146 -8.37 5.44 -2.62
CA LEU A 146 -8.53 4.64 -3.84
C LEU A 146 -9.95 4.09 -4.00
N LYS A 147 -10.52 3.58 -2.90
CA LYS A 147 -11.86 3.01 -2.92
C LYS A 147 -12.94 4.06 -3.12
N THR A 148 -12.83 5.21 -2.45
CA THR A 148 -13.84 6.27 -2.50
C THR A 148 -13.75 7.09 -3.79
N GLU A 149 -12.56 7.34 -4.30
CA GLU A 149 -12.38 8.16 -5.51
C GLU A 149 -12.54 7.37 -6.81
N LEU A 150 -12.29 6.05 -6.78
CA LEU A 150 -12.34 5.22 -7.98
C LEU A 150 -13.28 4.02 -7.85
N VAL A 151 -12.96 3.08 -6.94
CA VAL A 151 -13.56 1.73 -6.97
C VAL A 151 -15.06 1.76 -6.74
N MET A 152 -15.56 2.63 -5.87
CA MET A 152 -17.01 2.75 -5.55
C MET A 152 -17.83 3.29 -6.73
N HIS A 153 -17.19 3.90 -7.70
CA HIS A 153 -17.83 4.47 -8.89
C HIS A 153 -17.74 3.55 -10.11
N CYS A 154 -17.08 2.40 -9.98
CA CYS A 154 -16.84 1.46 -11.07
C CYS A 154 -17.56 0.12 -10.83
N ASP A 155 -18.14 -0.43 -11.90
CA ASP A 155 -18.66 -1.80 -11.96
C ASP A 155 -17.78 -2.62 -12.90
N TYR A 156 -16.69 -3.15 -12.37
CA TYR A 156 -15.72 -3.91 -13.17
C TYR A 156 -16.29 -5.25 -13.61
N LYS A 157 -16.47 -5.43 -14.92
CA LYS A 157 -16.93 -6.70 -15.47
C LYS A 157 -15.88 -7.79 -15.35
N THR A 158 -14.63 -7.44 -15.60
CA THR A 158 -13.49 -8.35 -15.54
C THR A 158 -12.41 -7.84 -14.58
N ARG A 159 -11.49 -8.74 -14.19
CA ARG A 159 -10.29 -8.34 -13.42
C ARG A 159 -9.35 -7.48 -14.26
N ASP A 160 -9.35 -7.64 -15.57
CA ASP A 160 -8.48 -6.87 -16.46
C ASP A 160 -9.00 -5.43 -16.61
N ASP A 161 -10.31 -5.21 -16.67
CA ASP A 161 -10.90 -3.86 -16.61
C ASP A 161 -10.45 -3.15 -15.32
N ALA A 162 -10.51 -3.85 -14.19
CA ALA A 162 -10.05 -3.30 -12.90
C ALA A 162 -8.54 -3.01 -12.92
N ARG A 163 -7.70 -3.87 -13.53
CA ARG A 163 -6.25 -3.65 -13.62
C ARG A 163 -5.90 -2.39 -14.39
N VAL A 164 -6.52 -2.17 -15.53
CA VAL A 164 -6.28 -0.97 -16.35
C VAL A 164 -6.68 0.27 -15.57
N SER A 165 -7.88 0.29 -15.00
CA SER A 165 -8.40 1.42 -14.23
C SER A 165 -7.54 1.74 -13.00
N LEU A 166 -7.09 0.73 -12.26
CA LEU A 166 -6.21 0.89 -11.10
C LEU A 166 -4.83 1.38 -11.51
N PHE A 167 -4.27 0.87 -12.61
CA PHE A 167 -3.00 1.34 -13.16
C PHE A 167 -3.06 2.84 -13.47
N ASP A 168 -4.06 3.28 -14.23
CA ASP A 168 -4.23 4.68 -14.59
C ASP A 168 -4.40 5.57 -13.37
N TYR A 169 -5.20 5.10 -12.39
CA TYR A 169 -5.37 5.84 -11.14
C TYR A 169 -4.04 5.98 -10.38
N MET A 170 -3.29 4.91 -10.19
CA MET A 170 -2.07 4.92 -9.37
C MET A 170 -0.92 5.67 -10.05
N GLU A 171 -0.66 5.37 -11.33
CA GLU A 171 0.52 5.91 -12.03
C GLU A 171 0.29 7.28 -12.63
N VAL A 172 -0.90 7.55 -13.18
CA VAL A 172 -1.17 8.80 -13.87
C VAL A 172 -1.78 9.83 -12.94
N PHE A 173 -2.82 9.45 -12.18
CA PHE A 173 -3.54 10.39 -11.34
C PHE A 173 -2.92 10.54 -9.95
N TYR A 174 -2.85 9.46 -9.16
CA TYR A 174 -2.42 9.51 -7.76
C TYR A 174 -0.98 10.03 -7.61
N ASN A 175 -0.04 9.43 -8.29
CA ASN A 175 1.37 9.77 -8.18
C ASN A 175 1.73 11.14 -8.81
N ARG A 176 1.02 11.57 -9.86
CA ARG A 176 1.43 12.74 -10.67
C ARG A 176 0.52 13.96 -10.55
N GLN A 177 -0.74 13.77 -10.16
CA GLN A 177 -1.74 14.85 -10.22
C GLN A 177 -2.48 15.06 -8.89
N ARG A 178 -2.74 13.98 -8.15
CA ARG A 178 -3.53 14.04 -6.92
C ARG A 178 -2.78 14.79 -5.83
N ARG A 179 -3.36 15.88 -5.35
CA ARG A 179 -2.79 16.71 -4.28
C ARG A 179 -3.01 16.08 -2.90
N HIS A 180 -2.00 16.18 -2.04
CA HIS A 180 -2.04 15.66 -0.68
C HIS A 180 -1.74 16.74 0.34
N SER A 181 -2.64 16.93 1.31
CA SER A 181 -2.48 17.95 2.37
C SER A 181 -1.22 17.74 3.21
N SER A 182 -0.81 16.48 3.44
CA SER A 182 0.39 16.14 4.22
C SER A 182 1.72 16.53 3.56
N ILE A 183 1.71 16.85 2.27
CA ILE A 183 2.89 17.27 1.48
C ILE A 183 2.64 18.60 0.76
N SER A 184 2.10 19.57 1.51
CA SER A 184 1.89 20.95 1.03
C SER A 184 0.95 21.07 -0.17
N TYR A 185 -0.04 20.17 -0.29
CA TYR A 185 -0.97 20.10 -1.42
C TYR A 185 -0.29 19.89 -2.79
N GLU A 186 0.88 19.30 -2.80
CA GLU A 186 1.52 18.82 -4.01
C GLU A 186 1.13 17.38 -4.32
N ALA A 187 1.39 16.94 -5.55
CA ALA A 187 1.30 15.52 -5.90
C ALA A 187 2.62 14.81 -5.52
N PRO A 188 2.60 13.50 -5.23
CA PRO A 188 3.76 12.76 -4.71
C PRO A 188 5.05 12.93 -5.52
N LEU A 189 5.03 12.66 -6.82
CA LEU A 189 6.24 12.76 -7.65
C LEU A 189 6.71 14.20 -7.89
N PRO A 190 5.85 15.20 -8.18
CA PRO A 190 6.23 16.60 -8.16
C PRO A 190 6.86 17.06 -6.86
N PHE A 191 6.31 16.66 -5.71
CA PHE A 191 6.87 16.97 -4.39
C PHE A 191 8.31 16.44 -4.25
N GLU A 192 8.58 15.20 -4.64
CA GLU A 192 9.94 14.65 -4.60
C GLU A 192 10.90 15.42 -5.53
N ALA A 193 10.45 15.75 -6.73
CA ALA A 193 11.26 16.47 -7.71
C ALA A 193 11.67 17.85 -7.20
N MET A 194 10.77 18.56 -6.51
CA MET A 194 11.05 19.88 -5.93
C MET A 194 12.02 19.81 -4.73
N LYS A 195 11.95 18.73 -3.95
CA LYS A 195 12.77 18.57 -2.72
C LYS A 195 14.11 17.89 -2.97
N SER A 196 14.35 17.34 -4.16
CA SER A 196 15.63 16.78 -4.60
C SER A 196 16.34 17.79 -5.49
N PRO A 197 17.12 18.77 -4.97
CA PRO A 197 17.85 19.72 -5.80
C PRO A 197 19.00 19.00 -6.50
N GLY A 198 18.88 18.79 -7.83
CA GLY A 198 20.03 18.64 -8.68
C GLY A 198 20.52 17.23 -9.01
N LYS A 199 19.85 16.58 -9.96
CA LYS A 199 20.55 15.98 -11.11
C LYS A 199 20.06 16.65 -12.38
N VAL A 200 20.42 17.92 -12.55
CA VAL A 200 20.43 18.52 -13.89
C VAL A 200 21.53 17.80 -14.64
N SER A 201 21.15 16.85 -15.48
CA SER A 201 22.02 16.29 -16.51
C SER A 201 22.41 17.45 -17.43
N THR A 202 23.56 18.01 -17.23
CA THR A 202 24.23 18.85 -18.24
C THR A 202 24.58 17.95 -19.41
N ILE A 203 23.65 17.76 -20.33
CA ILE A 203 23.99 17.37 -21.70
C ILE A 203 24.67 18.59 -22.28
N ARG A 204 26.01 18.59 -22.28
CA ARG A 204 26.82 19.45 -23.14
C ARG A 204 26.66 18.88 -24.53
N GLY A 205 26.09 19.72 -25.46
CA GLY A 205 26.14 19.51 -26.89
C GLY A 205 27.57 19.58 -27.41
#